data_88ab39ca0152f81ccbc65f162bdd8d32
#
_entry.id   88ab39ca0152f81ccbc65f162bdd8d32
#
_cell.length_a   1.000
_cell.length_b   1.000
_cell.length_c   1.000
_cell.angle_alpha   90.00
_cell.angle_beta   90.00
_cell.angle_gamma   90.00
#
_symmetry.space_group_name_H-M   'P 1'
#
loop_
_entity.id
_entity.type
_entity.pdbx_description
1 polymer ?
#
loop_
_entity_poly.entity_id
_entity_poly.type
_entity_poly.pdbx_seq_one_letter_code
_entity_poly.pdbx_strand_id
1 'polypeptide(L)'
;MKPALQLKSSIDWWVPCVLLASILSAGCSLTDSLPGSKQLKELIPGGNDEDQQPLSVGDLTVPNGMNYLKVESIGLVTGLNNTGSTPPSGMHRQMLIDEMQTHDVENPNALLGSPRTSLVLLRGYLPPGVRKGEKFDIEVRVPAHSQTSSLRDGFLLRSRMRELAVLNQNVRTGHVAALSEGSVLVHSLFRGESDNTNSQSGIVLGGGISHMDRPLGLLIKTKFSSIRTATRVASAINRRFLQYTDENSKGVASAKSDNYVELIVHDSYRHNVSRYMNVVRSIVVGESDVASHERKELLLAKLFEPTTAAEAAMQLEAIGAESIPTLKQGLTSEDPEVRFYSAESLAYLDEPDAAPALSQLASKHIAFRWHAMTALAGMDHVNALDAITELLNAESAETRVGAFRALWTRNPNSPLVNGRKFSDFHFHQVETSAYPLIHIAMSKRPEMIAFGNDIHVTPTDHVFAGKEIIIKNKGNGQLQISRFSPNMADRYATSTTSLADVIRAVSEVDGNYSDVVDMLQSLKKSDAINARVLVGARPRPVWNFNRGDSSSTDGQPESFDITNPIPELYFDRLAETEAETVKRNHTRADAVNSERTNESEQSDGFFDRVKSFVPGI
;
A
#
# COMPACT_ATOMS: atom_id res chain seq x y z
N MET A 1 -27.88 35.43 -69.32
CA MET A 1 -29.11 36.12 -69.76
C MET A 1 -29.89 36.45 -68.48
N LYS A 2 -29.97 37.75 -68.19
CA LYS A 2 -30.92 38.41 -67.27
C LYS A 2 -32.29 38.45 -67.97
N PRO A 3 -33.43 38.72 -67.33
CA PRO A 3 -33.70 39.87 -66.44
C PRO A 3 -34.46 39.49 -65.14
N ALA A 4 -34.37 40.12 -63.99
CA ALA A 4 -34.74 41.47 -63.55
C ALA A 4 -36.23 41.79 -63.63
N LEU A 5 -36.84 42.08 -62.50
CA LEU A 5 -37.89 43.10 -62.27
C LEU A 5 -38.31 42.96 -60.77
N GLN A 6 -37.93 43.83 -59.91
CA GLN A 6 -38.41 45.15 -59.52
C GLN A 6 -39.85 45.23 -59.00
N LEU A 7 -39.88 45.61 -57.69
CA LEU A 7 -40.58 46.75 -57.08
C LEU A 7 -42.04 46.65 -56.63
N LYS A 8 -42.21 46.98 -55.45
CA LYS A 8 -43.02 48.05 -54.76
C LYS A 8 -43.77 47.45 -53.58
N SER A 9 -43.77 47.96 -52.44
CA SER A 9 -43.82 49.21 -51.75
C SER A 9 -44.54 48.97 -50.40
N SER A 10 -43.88 49.32 -49.38
CA SER A 10 -44.30 50.21 -48.27
C SER A 10 -45.68 50.04 -47.67
N ILE A 11 -45.67 50.20 -46.42
CA ILE A 11 -46.63 50.89 -45.55
C ILE A 11 -47.11 50.10 -44.36
N ASP A 12 -46.68 50.60 -43.18
CA ASP A 12 -47.39 50.66 -41.91
C ASP A 12 -47.72 49.36 -41.16
N TRP A 13 -46.73 48.94 -40.35
CA TRP A 13 -46.99 48.08 -39.20
C TRP A 13 -46.18 48.52 -37.97
N TRP A 14 -46.32 49.79 -37.52
CA TRP A 14 -45.60 50.32 -36.36
C TRP A 14 -46.50 50.70 -35.16
N VAL A 15 -47.76 50.34 -35.15
CA VAL A 15 -48.66 50.76 -34.07
C VAL A 15 -49.06 49.66 -33.05
N PRO A 16 -48.94 48.31 -33.28
CA PRO A 16 -49.30 47.40 -32.22
C PRO A 16 -48.18 46.94 -31.30
N CYS A 17 -46.89 47.26 -31.57
CA CYS A 17 -45.78 46.79 -30.68
C CYS A 17 -45.54 47.62 -29.42
N VAL A 18 -46.04 48.83 -29.33
CA VAL A 18 -45.81 49.71 -28.14
C VAL A 18 -46.80 49.41 -27.01
N LEU A 19 -47.93 48.79 -27.29
CA LEU A 19 -48.94 48.42 -26.26
C LEU A 19 -48.69 47.05 -25.63
N LEU A 20 -47.84 46.20 -26.20
CA LEU A 20 -47.45 44.91 -25.61
C LEU A 20 -46.19 45.01 -24.73
N ALA A 21 -45.35 46.04 -24.92
CA ALA A 21 -44.17 46.28 -24.08
C ALA A 21 -44.49 46.90 -22.74
N SER A 22 -45.66 47.53 -22.56
CA SER A 22 -46.06 48.12 -21.27
C SER A 22 -46.82 47.14 -20.34
N ILE A 23 -47.15 45.95 -20.80
CA ILE A 23 -47.81 44.91 -19.97
C ILE A 23 -46.79 43.92 -19.38
N LEU A 24 -45.59 43.84 -19.92
CA LEU A 24 -44.53 42.95 -19.41
C LEU A 24 -43.68 43.57 -18.30
N SER A 25 -43.77 44.87 -18.03
CA SER A 25 -43.03 45.52 -16.94
C SER A 25 -43.83 45.63 -15.61
N ALA A 26 -45.07 45.16 -15.55
CA ALA A 26 -45.91 45.20 -14.35
C ALA A 26 -46.14 43.80 -13.73
N GLY A 27 -45.40 42.79 -14.15
CA GLY A 27 -45.58 41.39 -13.77
C GLY A 27 -44.80 40.92 -12.53
N CYS A 28 -44.04 41.79 -11.85
CA CYS A 28 -43.21 41.36 -10.72
C CYS A 28 -43.73 41.70 -9.32
N SER A 29 -44.93 42.17 -9.13
CA SER A 29 -45.42 42.49 -7.80
C SER A 29 -46.79 41.91 -7.39
N LEU A 30 -47.34 40.97 -8.16
CA LEU A 30 -48.65 40.38 -7.87
C LEU A 30 -48.62 38.99 -7.19
N THR A 31 -47.46 38.43 -6.92
CA THR A 31 -47.35 37.13 -6.27
C THR A 31 -47.22 37.19 -4.75
N ASP A 32 -46.97 38.39 -4.18
CA ASP A 32 -46.77 38.53 -2.72
C ASP A 32 -48.08 38.80 -1.92
N SER A 33 -49.20 38.90 -2.59
CA SER A 33 -50.47 39.26 -1.95
C SER A 33 -51.54 38.14 -1.87
N LEU A 34 -51.20 36.91 -2.31
CA LEU A 34 -52.10 35.77 -2.13
C LEU A 34 -51.73 34.96 -0.87
N PRO A 35 -52.67 34.76 0.08
CA PRO A 35 -52.45 33.92 1.23
C PRO A 35 -52.28 32.46 0.77
N GLY A 36 -51.07 31.97 0.82
CA GLY A 36 -50.71 30.62 0.37
C GLY A 36 -49.40 30.57 -0.41
N SER A 37 -48.82 31.71 -0.83
CA SER A 37 -47.57 31.74 -1.60
C SER A 37 -46.33 31.24 -0.83
N LYS A 38 -46.37 31.29 0.49
CA LYS A 38 -45.31 30.69 1.34
C LYS A 38 -45.32 29.17 1.34
N GLN A 39 -46.51 28.54 1.24
CA GLN A 39 -46.62 27.08 1.19
C GLN A 39 -46.28 26.47 -0.18
N LEU A 40 -46.45 27.24 -1.29
CA LEU A 40 -46.06 26.76 -2.61
C LEU A 40 -44.55 26.83 -2.83
N LYS A 41 -43.82 27.75 -2.16
CA LYS A 41 -42.34 27.79 -2.21
C LYS A 41 -41.69 26.62 -1.48
N GLU A 42 -42.34 26.01 -0.50
CA GLU A 42 -41.87 24.82 0.21
C GLU A 42 -42.15 23.49 -0.55
N LEU A 43 -43.04 23.51 -1.52
CA LEU A 43 -43.46 22.30 -2.28
C LEU A 43 -42.75 22.12 -3.62
N ILE A 44 -41.95 23.10 -4.08
CA ILE A 44 -41.13 22.99 -5.28
C ILE A 44 -39.69 22.84 -4.83
N PRO A 45 -39.11 21.63 -4.89
CA PRO A 45 -37.66 21.45 -4.69
C PRO A 45 -36.92 22.03 -5.90
N GLY A 46 -36.59 23.31 -5.87
CA GLY A 46 -35.92 24.01 -6.96
C GLY A 46 -35.99 25.53 -6.92
N GLY A 47 -36.47 26.13 -5.79
CA GLY A 47 -36.51 27.56 -5.62
C GLY A 47 -35.26 28.12 -4.95
N ASN A 48 -34.50 28.89 -5.69
CA ASN A 48 -33.39 29.78 -5.27
C ASN A 48 -32.18 29.10 -4.63
N ASP A 49 -31.38 28.41 -5.46
CA ASP A 49 -30.02 27.94 -5.11
C ASP A 49 -28.94 29.04 -5.29
N GLU A 50 -29.32 30.32 -5.31
CA GLU A 50 -28.33 31.40 -5.56
C GLU A 50 -27.43 31.75 -4.39
N ASP A 51 -27.71 31.23 -3.15
CA ASP A 51 -26.89 31.49 -1.96
C ASP A 51 -26.34 30.23 -1.24
N GLN A 52 -26.55 29.03 -1.78
CA GLN A 52 -25.95 27.83 -1.18
C GLN A 52 -24.61 27.53 -1.87
N GLN A 53 -23.53 27.60 -1.12
CA GLN A 53 -22.23 27.11 -1.58
C GLN A 53 -22.41 25.68 -2.11
N PRO A 54 -21.87 25.38 -3.29
CA PRO A 54 -21.99 24.06 -3.88
C PRO A 54 -21.39 22.99 -2.96
N LEU A 55 -22.19 21.96 -2.64
CA LEU A 55 -21.79 20.90 -1.71
C LEU A 55 -20.76 19.95 -2.35
N SER A 56 -19.71 19.64 -1.61
CA SER A 56 -18.76 18.62 -2.01
C SER A 56 -19.30 17.21 -1.73
N VAL A 57 -18.70 16.19 -2.36
CA VAL A 57 -18.96 14.79 -2.03
C VAL A 57 -18.72 14.53 -0.53
N GLY A 58 -17.69 15.16 0.07
CA GLY A 58 -17.38 15.05 1.48
C GLY A 58 -18.43 15.64 2.41
N ASP A 59 -19.16 16.68 1.95
CA ASP A 59 -20.29 17.25 2.71
C ASP A 59 -21.49 16.30 2.75
N LEU A 60 -21.70 15.57 1.67
CA LEU A 60 -22.83 14.66 1.48
C LEU A 60 -22.57 13.26 2.04
N THR A 61 -21.30 12.84 2.17
CA THR A 61 -20.95 11.43 2.44
C THR A 61 -19.92 11.26 3.56
N VAL A 62 -19.79 10.01 4.01
CA VAL A 62 -18.74 9.53 4.92
C VAL A 62 -18.02 8.36 4.25
N PRO A 63 -16.67 8.32 4.27
CA PRO A 63 -15.91 7.21 3.71
C PRO A 63 -16.22 5.89 4.43
N ASN A 64 -16.27 4.80 3.67
CA ASN A 64 -16.41 3.44 4.18
C ASN A 64 -15.32 2.53 3.59
N GLY A 65 -14.83 1.58 4.39
CA GLY A 65 -13.82 0.62 3.94
C GLY A 65 -12.38 1.12 3.96
N MET A 66 -12.09 2.29 4.56
CA MET A 66 -10.75 2.89 4.63
C MET A 66 -9.83 2.27 5.67
N ASN A 67 -10.37 1.52 6.63
CA ASN A 67 -9.56 0.86 7.67
C ASN A 67 -8.88 -0.41 7.15
N TYR A 68 -7.74 -0.76 7.75
CA TYR A 68 -7.15 -2.09 7.56
C TYR A 68 -8.01 -3.15 8.23
N LEU A 69 -8.22 -4.27 7.53
CA LEU A 69 -8.91 -5.43 8.07
C LEU A 69 -7.89 -6.37 8.71
N LYS A 70 -7.95 -6.51 10.02
CA LYS A 70 -7.11 -7.44 10.76
C LYS A 70 -7.63 -8.87 10.57
N VAL A 71 -6.77 -9.76 10.06
CA VAL A 71 -7.05 -11.19 9.90
C VAL A 71 -6.09 -12.01 10.73
N GLU A 72 -6.60 -13.04 11.35
CA GLU A 72 -5.85 -13.85 12.30
C GLU A 72 -6.15 -15.33 12.12
N SER A 73 -5.19 -16.18 12.50
CA SER A 73 -5.33 -17.63 12.43
C SER A 73 -4.34 -18.32 13.39
N ILE A 74 -4.47 -19.62 13.49
CA ILE A 74 -3.50 -20.51 14.09
C ILE A 74 -2.89 -21.34 12.98
N GLY A 75 -1.57 -21.46 12.95
CA GLY A 75 -0.85 -22.20 11.93
C GLY A 75 0.15 -23.19 12.50
N LEU A 76 0.70 -24.01 11.63
CA LEU A 76 1.80 -24.90 11.93
C LEU A 76 3.04 -24.50 11.14
N VAL A 77 4.14 -24.29 11.85
CA VAL A 77 5.47 -24.14 11.25
C VAL A 77 6.16 -25.48 11.31
N THR A 78 6.75 -25.90 10.19
CA THR A 78 7.49 -27.16 10.03
C THR A 78 8.92 -26.89 9.58
N GLY A 79 9.76 -27.95 9.52
CA GLY A 79 11.14 -27.82 9.06
C GLY A 79 12.10 -27.26 10.10
N LEU A 80 11.69 -27.14 11.35
CA LEU A 80 12.54 -26.63 12.42
C LEU A 80 13.68 -27.61 12.76
N ASN A 81 14.87 -27.09 13.05
CA ASN A 81 16.07 -27.84 13.41
C ASN A 81 16.05 -28.26 14.90
N ASN A 82 15.04 -29.07 15.29
CA ASN A 82 14.79 -29.50 16.69
C ASN A 82 14.60 -28.34 17.69
N THR A 83 14.14 -27.19 17.21
CA THR A 83 13.84 -26.00 18.02
C THR A 83 12.36 -25.85 18.33
N GLY A 84 11.53 -26.70 17.73
CA GLY A 84 10.10 -26.77 17.98
C GLY A 84 9.74 -27.46 19.29
N SER A 85 8.49 -27.44 19.65
CA SER A 85 7.99 -28.10 20.87
C SER A 85 6.53 -28.48 20.74
N THR A 86 6.13 -29.46 21.56
CA THR A 86 4.70 -29.78 21.73
C THR A 86 3.95 -28.56 22.26
N PRO A 87 2.88 -28.13 21.59
CA PRO A 87 2.11 -26.98 22.07
C PRO A 87 1.42 -27.32 23.40
N PRO A 88 1.35 -26.36 24.34
CA PRO A 88 0.65 -26.54 25.60
C PRO A 88 -0.82 -26.89 25.38
N SER A 89 -1.39 -27.68 26.28
CA SER A 89 -2.82 -28.00 26.24
C SER A 89 -3.65 -26.72 26.37
N GLY A 90 -4.62 -26.54 25.47
CA GLY A 90 -5.45 -25.35 25.45
C GLY A 90 -6.18 -25.21 24.13
N MET A 91 -6.94 -24.14 24.03
CA MET A 91 -7.82 -23.89 22.89
C MET A 91 -7.07 -23.83 21.55
N HIS A 92 -5.94 -23.14 21.48
CA HIS A 92 -5.18 -23.02 20.24
C HIS A 92 -4.75 -24.38 19.69
N ARG A 93 -4.33 -25.30 20.59
CA ARG A 93 -3.99 -26.66 20.19
C ARG A 93 -5.21 -27.41 19.66
N GLN A 94 -6.36 -27.29 20.35
CA GLN A 94 -7.58 -27.95 19.93
C GLN A 94 -8.07 -27.44 18.57
N MET A 95 -8.08 -26.13 18.36
CA MET A 95 -8.45 -25.53 17.07
C MET A 95 -7.56 -26.02 15.93
N LEU A 96 -6.25 -26.17 16.16
CA LEU A 96 -5.35 -26.69 15.13
C LEU A 96 -5.59 -28.19 14.85
N ILE A 97 -5.88 -28.98 15.89
CA ILE A 97 -6.25 -30.40 15.76
C ILE A 97 -7.55 -30.53 14.96
N ASP A 98 -8.55 -29.72 15.28
CA ASP A 98 -9.83 -29.71 14.57
C ASP A 98 -9.64 -29.33 13.09
N GLU A 99 -8.79 -28.36 12.80
CA GLU A 99 -8.45 -27.97 11.42
C GLU A 99 -7.73 -29.12 10.68
N MET A 100 -6.76 -29.79 11.32
CA MET A 100 -6.06 -30.95 10.77
C MET A 100 -6.99 -32.12 10.49
N GLN A 101 -7.97 -32.37 11.37
CA GLN A 101 -8.97 -33.42 11.19
C GLN A 101 -9.91 -33.14 10.01
N THR A 102 -10.27 -31.88 9.77
CA THR A 102 -11.05 -31.49 8.59
C THR A 102 -10.30 -31.76 7.27
N HIS A 103 -9.01 -31.97 7.34
CA HIS A 103 -8.14 -32.27 6.22
C HIS A 103 -7.61 -33.71 6.22
N ASP A 104 -8.26 -34.64 6.95
CA ASP A 104 -7.95 -36.06 7.01
C ASP A 104 -6.52 -36.39 7.45
N VAL A 105 -5.91 -35.57 8.34
CA VAL A 105 -4.60 -35.90 8.94
C VAL A 105 -4.79 -37.05 9.92
N GLU A 106 -4.19 -38.19 9.65
CA GLU A 106 -4.37 -39.43 10.43
C GLU A 106 -3.91 -39.28 11.90
N ASN A 107 -2.78 -38.62 12.16
CA ASN A 107 -2.18 -38.50 13.50
C ASN A 107 -1.77 -37.06 13.87
N PRO A 108 -2.73 -36.12 14.09
CA PRO A 108 -2.41 -34.72 14.42
C PRO A 108 -1.51 -34.57 15.66
N ASN A 109 -1.72 -35.40 16.68
CA ASN A 109 -0.95 -35.34 17.93
C ASN A 109 0.52 -35.76 17.75
N ALA A 110 0.82 -36.71 16.90
CA ALA A 110 2.20 -37.10 16.60
C ALA A 110 2.94 -35.97 15.86
N LEU A 111 2.28 -35.31 14.91
CA LEU A 111 2.83 -34.17 14.20
C LEU A 111 3.11 -32.98 15.14
N LEU A 112 2.15 -32.66 16.01
CA LEU A 112 2.29 -31.58 17.01
C LEU A 112 3.30 -31.90 18.12
N GLY A 113 3.61 -33.17 18.37
CA GLY A 113 4.62 -33.63 19.33
C GLY A 113 6.05 -33.61 18.78
N SER A 114 6.23 -33.36 17.49
CA SER A 114 7.56 -33.37 16.87
C SER A 114 8.38 -32.13 17.25
N PRO A 115 9.68 -32.28 17.62
CA PRO A 115 10.55 -31.13 17.84
C PRO A 115 10.88 -30.35 16.56
N ARG A 116 10.46 -30.84 15.40
CA ARG A 116 10.62 -30.17 14.10
C ARG A 116 9.42 -29.32 13.72
N THR A 117 8.41 -29.23 14.59
CA THR A 117 7.20 -28.46 14.35
C THR A 117 6.88 -27.54 15.52
N SER A 118 6.16 -26.47 15.25
CA SER A 118 5.66 -25.53 16.26
C SER A 118 4.31 -24.97 15.88
N LEU A 119 3.38 -24.95 16.83
CA LEU A 119 2.15 -24.19 16.71
C LEU A 119 2.47 -22.69 16.82
N VAL A 120 1.89 -21.89 15.91
CA VAL A 120 2.09 -20.45 15.85
C VAL A 120 0.76 -19.69 15.72
N LEU A 121 0.76 -18.46 16.21
CA LEU A 121 -0.29 -17.48 16.02
C LEU A 121 0.08 -16.62 14.82
N LEU A 122 -0.88 -16.45 13.91
CA LEU A 122 -0.73 -15.70 12.67
C LEU A 122 -1.56 -14.42 12.74
N ARG A 123 -0.99 -13.35 12.25
CA ARG A 123 -1.67 -12.07 12.10
C ARG A 123 -1.29 -11.43 10.77
N GLY A 124 -2.28 -10.88 10.10
CA GLY A 124 -2.08 -10.10 8.91
C GLY A 124 -3.10 -8.97 8.83
N TYR A 125 -2.90 -8.07 7.88
CA TYR A 125 -3.80 -6.93 7.72
C TYR A 125 -4.02 -6.68 6.24
N LEU A 126 -5.23 -6.79 5.81
CA LEU A 126 -5.63 -6.48 4.46
C LEU A 126 -5.83 -4.97 4.31
N PRO A 127 -5.13 -4.33 3.38
CA PRO A 127 -5.29 -2.90 3.14
C PRO A 127 -6.68 -2.56 2.56
N PRO A 128 -7.11 -1.30 2.67
CA PRO A 128 -8.30 -0.83 1.98
C PRO A 128 -8.10 -0.93 0.46
N GLY A 129 -9.16 -1.27 -0.26
CA GLY A 129 -9.12 -1.42 -1.72
C GLY A 129 -8.35 -2.65 -2.22
N VAL A 130 -7.95 -3.58 -1.34
CA VAL A 130 -7.26 -4.80 -1.74
C VAL A 130 -8.10 -5.64 -2.69
N ARG A 131 -7.45 -6.19 -3.72
CA ARG A 131 -8.06 -7.11 -4.70
C ARG A 131 -7.72 -8.57 -4.36
N LYS A 132 -8.61 -9.47 -4.74
CA LYS A 132 -8.37 -10.92 -4.62
C LYS A 132 -7.05 -11.30 -5.31
N GLY A 133 -6.22 -12.08 -4.61
CA GLY A 133 -4.90 -12.51 -5.11
C GLY A 133 -3.75 -11.56 -4.74
N GLU A 134 -4.01 -10.37 -4.21
CA GLU A 134 -2.95 -9.47 -3.74
C GLU A 134 -2.27 -10.03 -2.49
N LYS A 135 -0.94 -9.80 -2.43
CA LYS A 135 -0.08 -10.32 -1.37
C LYS A 135 0.16 -9.30 -0.28
N PHE A 136 0.22 -9.79 0.97
CA PHE A 136 0.57 -9.00 2.15
C PHE A 136 1.41 -9.84 3.12
N ASP A 137 2.05 -9.17 4.08
CA ASP A 137 2.93 -9.83 5.03
C ASP A 137 2.16 -10.45 6.19
N ILE A 138 2.68 -11.57 6.71
CA ILE A 138 2.10 -12.30 7.83
C ILE A 138 3.08 -12.27 9.01
N GLU A 139 2.63 -11.74 10.13
CA GLU A 139 3.33 -11.86 11.40
C GLU A 139 3.11 -13.25 11.98
N VAL A 140 4.19 -13.85 12.45
CA VAL A 140 4.19 -15.20 13.03
C VAL A 140 4.78 -15.12 14.44
N ARG A 141 4.08 -15.70 15.41
CA ARG A 141 4.53 -15.70 16.79
C ARG A 141 4.16 -17.00 17.48
N VAL A 142 5.06 -17.54 18.33
CA VAL A 142 4.71 -18.66 19.20
C VAL A 142 3.75 -18.19 20.30
N PRO A 143 2.80 -19.05 20.76
CA PRO A 143 1.95 -18.74 21.90
C PRO A 143 2.75 -18.52 23.18
N ALA A 144 2.19 -17.77 24.11
CA ALA A 144 2.74 -17.69 25.47
C ALA A 144 2.85 -19.10 26.09
N HIS A 145 3.92 -19.32 26.85
CA HIS A 145 4.26 -20.63 27.48
C HIS A 145 4.63 -21.76 26.49
N SER A 146 4.82 -21.46 25.19
CA SER A 146 5.46 -22.43 24.29
C SER A 146 6.93 -22.64 24.65
N GLN A 147 7.41 -23.89 24.59
CA GLN A 147 8.81 -24.22 24.77
C GLN A 147 9.63 -24.15 23.48
N THR A 148 9.03 -23.75 22.36
CA THR A 148 9.72 -23.52 21.10
C THR A 148 10.79 -22.45 21.29
N SER A 149 12.03 -22.78 21.01
CA SER A 149 13.17 -21.87 21.23
C SER A 149 13.40 -20.95 20.00
N SER A 150 13.11 -21.44 18.79
CA SER A 150 13.32 -20.65 17.56
C SER A 150 12.41 -21.14 16.43
N LEU A 151 11.91 -20.19 15.64
CA LEU A 151 11.18 -20.42 14.38
C LEU A 151 12.10 -20.30 13.15
N ARG A 152 13.40 -20.11 13.36
CA ARG A 152 14.37 -19.91 12.29
C ARG A 152 14.38 -21.10 11.33
N ASP A 153 14.46 -20.79 10.03
CA ASP A 153 14.45 -21.75 8.93
C ASP A 153 13.13 -22.56 8.80
N GLY A 154 12.12 -22.21 9.61
CA GLY A 154 10.82 -22.84 9.57
C GLY A 154 10.00 -22.41 8.35
N PHE A 155 9.11 -23.31 7.90
CA PHE A 155 8.15 -23.06 6.86
C PHE A 155 6.73 -23.10 7.43
N LEU A 156 5.98 -22.00 7.25
CA LEU A 156 4.58 -21.93 7.62
C LEU A 156 3.74 -22.69 6.60
N LEU A 157 3.04 -23.71 7.06
CA LEU A 157 2.07 -24.43 6.23
C LEU A 157 0.84 -23.57 5.97
N ARG A 158 0.20 -23.85 4.84
CA ARG A 158 -0.99 -23.13 4.39
C ARG A 158 -2.06 -23.10 5.47
N SER A 159 -2.49 -21.89 5.83
CA SER A 159 -3.47 -21.66 6.89
C SER A 159 -4.53 -20.65 6.44
N ARG A 160 -5.78 -20.88 6.83
CA ARG A 160 -6.91 -20.03 6.51
C ARG A 160 -7.00 -18.89 7.52
N MET A 161 -6.94 -17.65 7.05
CA MET A 161 -7.02 -16.45 7.90
C MET A 161 -8.42 -15.86 7.87
N ARG A 162 -8.94 -15.48 9.03
CA ARG A 162 -10.30 -14.99 9.21
C ARG A 162 -10.29 -13.68 9.99
N GLU A 163 -11.30 -12.86 9.78
CA GLU A 163 -11.58 -11.74 10.67
C GLU A 163 -12.15 -12.28 11.99
N LEU A 164 -11.65 -11.76 13.09
CA LEU A 164 -12.16 -12.04 14.43
C LEU A 164 -12.84 -10.78 14.97
N ALA A 165 -14.13 -10.87 15.26
CA ALA A 165 -14.89 -9.80 15.87
C ALA A 165 -15.39 -10.22 17.25
N VAL A 166 -15.22 -9.35 18.25
CA VAL A 166 -15.78 -9.53 19.59
C VAL A 166 -17.12 -8.81 19.64
N LEU A 167 -18.21 -9.57 19.65
CA LEU A 167 -19.57 -9.05 19.75
C LEU A 167 -20.22 -9.59 21.03
N ASN A 168 -20.62 -8.69 21.94
CA ASN A 168 -21.29 -9.05 23.21
C ASN A 168 -20.49 -10.08 24.03
N GLN A 169 -19.18 -9.91 24.18
CA GLN A 169 -18.24 -10.81 24.86
C GLN A 169 -18.04 -12.19 24.18
N ASN A 170 -18.64 -12.42 23.04
CA ASN A 170 -18.42 -13.63 22.23
C ASN A 170 -17.54 -13.30 21.01
N VAL A 171 -16.55 -14.16 20.74
CA VAL A 171 -15.75 -14.08 19.53
C VAL A 171 -16.50 -14.74 18.40
N ARG A 172 -16.75 -13.97 17.35
CA ARG A 172 -17.29 -14.49 16.09
C ARG A 172 -16.20 -14.51 15.04
N THR A 173 -16.10 -15.63 14.34
CA THR A 173 -15.21 -15.80 13.21
C THR A 173 -15.93 -15.45 11.91
N GLY A 174 -15.34 -14.57 11.11
CA GLY A 174 -15.82 -14.24 9.77
C GLY A 174 -15.48 -15.33 8.74
N HIS A 175 -15.83 -15.07 7.49
CA HIS A 175 -15.41 -15.89 6.35
C HIS A 175 -13.89 -15.89 6.18
N VAL A 176 -13.37 -16.85 5.39
CA VAL A 176 -11.95 -16.89 5.03
C VAL A 176 -11.63 -15.67 4.17
N ALA A 177 -10.88 -14.73 4.75
CA ALA A 177 -10.52 -13.48 4.10
C ALA A 177 -9.18 -13.60 3.35
N ALA A 178 -8.28 -14.49 3.80
CA ALA A 178 -6.98 -14.69 3.20
C ALA A 178 -6.44 -16.09 3.48
N LEU A 179 -5.45 -16.48 2.69
CA LEU A 179 -4.61 -17.66 2.92
C LEU A 179 -3.19 -17.21 3.26
N SER A 180 -2.49 -17.96 4.11
CA SER A 180 -1.11 -17.67 4.49
C SER A 180 -0.22 -18.89 4.31
N GLU A 181 0.99 -18.70 3.76
CA GLU A 181 1.97 -19.76 3.53
C GLU A 181 3.35 -19.15 3.24
N GLY A 182 4.45 -19.79 3.67
CA GLY A 182 5.80 -19.39 3.26
C GLY A 182 6.88 -19.56 4.31
N SER A 183 8.13 -19.20 3.95
CA SER A 183 9.29 -19.27 4.83
C SER A 183 9.22 -18.22 5.94
N VAL A 184 9.47 -18.64 7.17
CA VAL A 184 9.45 -17.76 8.35
C VAL A 184 10.83 -17.10 8.54
N LEU A 185 10.86 -15.78 8.48
CA LEU A 185 12.03 -14.96 8.71
C LEU A 185 11.95 -14.38 10.13
N VAL A 186 12.81 -14.83 11.03
CA VAL A 186 12.82 -14.39 12.42
C VAL A 186 13.38 -12.96 12.54
N HIS A 187 12.90 -12.18 13.50
CA HIS A 187 13.34 -10.79 13.68
C HIS A 187 14.82 -10.66 14.05
N SER A 188 15.38 -11.63 14.80
CA SER A 188 16.81 -11.66 15.15
C SER A 188 17.73 -11.70 13.92
N LEU A 189 17.29 -12.33 12.83
CA LEU A 189 18.03 -12.38 11.56
C LEU A 189 18.34 -10.97 11.02
N PHE A 190 17.35 -10.07 11.06
CA PHE A 190 17.49 -8.71 10.55
C PHE A 190 18.31 -7.79 11.46
N ARG A 191 18.37 -8.09 12.76
CA ARG A 191 19.19 -7.34 13.74
C ARG A 191 20.62 -7.84 13.82
N GLY A 192 20.91 -9.02 13.26
CA GLY A 192 22.19 -9.68 13.37
C GLY A 192 22.53 -10.09 14.81
N GLU A 193 21.50 -10.33 15.65
CA GLU A 193 21.59 -10.70 17.05
C GLU A 193 21.30 -12.19 17.23
N SER A 194 21.92 -12.79 18.27
CA SER A 194 21.66 -14.18 18.66
C SER A 194 20.59 -14.28 19.77
N ASP A 195 19.74 -13.27 19.94
CA ASP A 195 18.75 -13.23 21.01
C ASP A 195 17.63 -14.25 20.77
N ASN A 196 17.45 -15.18 21.72
CA ASN A 196 16.44 -16.23 21.67
C ASN A 196 15.01 -15.66 21.67
N THR A 197 14.77 -14.53 22.34
CA THR A 197 13.46 -13.90 22.43
C THR A 197 12.97 -13.42 21.05
N ASN A 198 13.87 -12.88 20.26
CA ASN A 198 13.58 -12.43 18.91
C ASN A 198 13.46 -13.57 17.88
N SER A 199 13.85 -14.79 18.25
CA SER A 199 13.75 -15.98 17.40
C SER A 199 12.40 -16.71 17.54
N GLN A 200 11.56 -16.34 18.52
CA GLN A 200 10.20 -16.86 18.72
C GLN A 200 9.12 -16.09 17.95
N SER A 201 9.52 -15.04 17.26
CA SER A 201 8.65 -14.25 16.40
C SER A 201 9.34 -13.93 15.08
N GLY A 202 8.55 -13.77 14.05
CA GLY A 202 9.05 -13.50 12.72
C GLY A 202 7.95 -13.04 11.77
N ILE A 203 8.30 -12.96 10.52
CA ILE A 203 7.43 -12.51 9.45
C ILE A 203 7.55 -13.45 8.25
N VAL A 204 6.45 -13.67 7.54
CA VAL A 204 6.44 -14.31 6.23
C VAL A 204 6.17 -13.22 5.20
N LEU A 205 7.20 -12.84 4.46
CA LEU A 205 7.14 -11.74 3.49
C LEU A 205 6.26 -12.12 2.30
N GLY A 206 5.17 -11.38 2.10
CA GLY A 206 4.20 -11.66 1.04
C GLY A 206 3.55 -13.03 1.13
N GLY A 207 3.58 -13.65 2.33
CA GLY A 207 3.01 -14.98 2.56
C GLY A 207 1.49 -14.99 2.66
N GLY A 208 0.85 -13.84 2.88
CA GLY A 208 -0.60 -13.69 2.85
C GLY A 208 -1.11 -13.43 1.44
N ILE A 209 -2.19 -14.09 1.04
CA ILE A 209 -2.87 -13.87 -0.25
C ILE A 209 -4.33 -13.57 0.05
N SER A 210 -4.82 -12.39 -0.36
CA SER A 210 -6.22 -12.02 -0.20
C SER A 210 -7.13 -12.98 -0.98
N HIS A 211 -8.17 -13.50 -0.33
CA HIS A 211 -9.18 -14.35 -0.96
C HIS A 211 -10.44 -13.59 -1.40
N MET A 212 -10.51 -12.31 -1.06
CA MET A 212 -11.65 -11.43 -1.31
C MET A 212 -11.22 -10.07 -1.85
N ASP A 213 -12.13 -9.43 -2.58
CA ASP A 213 -12.04 -8.01 -2.91
C ASP A 213 -12.63 -7.17 -1.77
N ARG A 214 -12.01 -6.04 -1.47
CA ARG A 214 -12.54 -5.04 -0.52
C ARG A 214 -12.73 -3.71 -1.22
N PRO A 215 -13.85 -3.52 -1.93
CA PRO A 215 -14.14 -2.24 -2.55
C PRO A 215 -14.29 -1.14 -1.49
N LEU A 216 -13.92 0.07 -1.86
CA LEU A 216 -14.20 1.25 -1.05
C LEU A 216 -15.65 1.66 -1.23
N GLY A 217 -16.14 2.55 -0.37
CA GLY A 217 -17.48 3.10 -0.51
C GLY A 217 -17.65 4.46 0.14
N LEU A 218 -18.79 5.06 -0.18
CA LEU A 218 -19.26 6.30 0.42
C LEU A 218 -20.65 6.05 0.98
N LEU A 219 -20.81 6.26 2.28
CA LEU A 219 -22.11 6.25 2.95
C LEU A 219 -22.69 7.67 2.87
N ILE A 220 -23.85 7.82 2.26
CA ILE A 220 -24.55 9.10 2.20
C ILE A 220 -25.13 9.40 3.57
N LYS A 221 -24.86 10.61 4.08
CA LYS A 221 -25.38 11.06 5.38
C LYS A 221 -26.90 11.03 5.38
N THR A 222 -27.51 10.60 6.46
CA THR A 222 -28.96 10.33 6.56
C THR A 222 -29.84 11.48 6.06
N LYS A 223 -29.46 12.74 6.34
CA LYS A 223 -30.21 13.92 5.89
C LYS A 223 -30.25 14.12 4.37
N PHE A 224 -29.34 13.48 3.63
CA PHE A 224 -29.22 13.59 2.17
C PHE A 224 -29.53 12.26 1.46
N SER A 225 -29.87 11.20 2.21
CA SER A 225 -30.12 9.86 1.67
C SER A 225 -31.27 9.87 0.68
N SER A 226 -30.96 9.60 -0.58
CA SER A 226 -31.92 9.42 -1.67
C SER A 226 -31.22 8.82 -2.89
N ILE A 227 -31.96 8.10 -3.73
CA ILE A 227 -31.47 7.54 -5.00
C ILE A 227 -30.90 8.67 -5.89
N ARG A 228 -31.59 9.84 -5.91
CA ARG A 228 -31.12 11.01 -6.69
C ARG A 228 -29.74 11.49 -6.21
N THR A 229 -29.53 11.64 -4.92
CA THR A 229 -28.25 12.05 -4.35
C THR A 229 -27.15 11.02 -4.65
N ALA A 230 -27.45 9.72 -4.45
CA ALA A 230 -26.49 8.65 -4.75
C ALA A 230 -26.06 8.67 -6.22
N THR A 231 -27.01 8.84 -7.16
CA THR A 231 -26.72 8.92 -8.58
C THR A 231 -25.95 10.20 -8.95
N ARG A 232 -26.28 11.35 -8.35
CA ARG A 232 -25.54 12.62 -8.58
C ARG A 232 -24.10 12.53 -8.10
N VAL A 233 -23.88 11.97 -6.92
CA VAL A 233 -22.54 11.72 -6.36
C VAL A 233 -21.75 10.80 -7.27
N ALA A 234 -22.32 9.64 -7.65
CA ALA A 234 -21.64 8.71 -8.56
C ALA A 234 -21.32 9.35 -9.92
N SER A 235 -22.25 10.14 -10.47
CA SER A 235 -22.03 10.83 -11.74
C SER A 235 -20.94 11.91 -11.67
N ALA A 236 -20.87 12.66 -10.55
CA ALA A 236 -19.82 13.67 -10.32
C ALA A 236 -18.44 13.00 -10.25
N ILE A 237 -18.32 11.90 -9.52
CA ILE A 237 -17.09 11.13 -9.42
C ILE A 237 -16.69 10.54 -10.78
N ASN A 238 -17.63 9.95 -11.52
CA ASN A 238 -17.37 9.34 -12.81
C ASN A 238 -17.01 10.37 -13.89
N ARG A 239 -17.45 11.63 -13.77
CA ARG A 239 -17.01 12.72 -14.66
C ARG A 239 -15.52 13.02 -14.48
N ARG A 240 -15.03 12.93 -13.24
CA ARG A 240 -13.62 13.19 -12.93
C ARG A 240 -12.73 11.97 -13.20
N PHE A 241 -13.24 10.76 -12.92
CA PHE A 241 -12.49 9.52 -13.01
C PHE A 241 -13.16 8.54 -13.98
N LEU A 242 -12.50 8.34 -15.12
CA LEU A 242 -12.89 7.33 -16.11
C LEU A 242 -11.81 6.26 -16.15
N GLN A 243 -12.19 5.00 -15.98
CA GLN A 243 -11.29 3.88 -16.17
C GLN A 243 -11.53 3.29 -17.57
N TYR A 244 -10.50 3.26 -18.39
CA TYR A 244 -10.55 2.64 -19.71
C TYR A 244 -10.25 1.16 -19.57
N THR A 245 -11.20 0.32 -19.90
CA THR A 245 -11.00 -1.13 -20.10
C THR A 245 -11.11 -1.44 -21.57
N ASP A 246 -10.48 -2.54 -22.04
CA ASP A 246 -10.35 -2.90 -23.46
C ASP A 246 -11.67 -2.90 -24.25
N GLU A 247 -12.81 -2.95 -23.59
CA GLU A 247 -14.12 -3.00 -24.25
C GLU A 247 -15.02 -1.77 -24.03
N ASN A 248 -14.85 -1.00 -22.93
CA ASN A 248 -15.67 0.19 -22.65
C ASN A 248 -15.06 1.09 -21.57
N SER A 249 -15.30 2.40 -21.66
CA SER A 249 -15.02 3.31 -20.55
C SER A 249 -16.01 3.06 -19.40
N LYS A 250 -15.52 2.61 -18.25
CA LYS A 250 -16.35 2.34 -17.08
C LYS A 250 -16.05 3.38 -15.99
N GLY A 251 -17.11 3.93 -15.41
CA GLY A 251 -16.96 4.80 -14.23
C GLY A 251 -16.46 4.03 -13.02
N VAL A 252 -15.73 4.70 -12.15
CA VAL A 252 -15.19 4.14 -10.90
C VAL A 252 -16.20 4.13 -9.75
N ALA A 253 -17.32 4.86 -9.87
CA ALA A 253 -18.36 4.96 -8.86
C ALA A 253 -19.68 4.35 -9.32
N SER A 254 -20.33 3.57 -8.46
CA SER A 254 -21.62 2.93 -8.72
C SER A 254 -22.56 3.11 -7.54
N ALA A 255 -23.70 3.78 -7.75
CA ALA A 255 -24.75 3.88 -6.76
C ALA A 255 -25.43 2.51 -6.57
N LYS A 256 -25.26 1.87 -5.42
CA LYS A 256 -25.84 0.54 -5.10
C LYS A 256 -27.18 0.67 -4.38
N SER A 257 -27.37 1.75 -3.62
CA SER A 257 -28.61 2.03 -2.90
C SER A 257 -28.80 3.55 -2.75
N ASP A 258 -29.84 3.95 -2.05
CA ASP A 258 -30.12 5.35 -1.71
C ASP A 258 -29.12 5.97 -0.73
N ASN A 259 -28.38 5.13 -0.02
CA ASN A 259 -27.42 5.55 1.01
C ASN A 259 -25.99 5.05 0.78
N TYR A 260 -25.70 4.28 -0.29
CA TYR A 260 -24.38 3.71 -0.53
C TYR A 260 -23.94 3.82 -1.98
N VAL A 261 -22.73 4.36 -2.17
CA VAL A 261 -22.02 4.43 -3.45
C VAL A 261 -20.73 3.61 -3.31
N GLU A 262 -20.61 2.56 -4.12
CA GLU A 262 -19.38 1.74 -4.21
C GLU A 262 -18.34 2.44 -5.07
N LEU A 263 -17.07 2.38 -4.64
CA LEU A 263 -15.93 2.96 -5.33
C LEU A 263 -14.90 1.90 -5.70
N ILE A 264 -14.44 1.94 -6.93
CA ILE A 264 -13.23 1.24 -7.39
C ILE A 264 -12.08 2.23 -7.37
N VAL A 265 -10.92 1.83 -6.85
CA VAL A 265 -9.73 2.68 -6.82
C VAL A 265 -9.22 2.85 -8.25
N HIS A 266 -9.07 4.11 -8.71
CA HIS A 266 -8.48 4.43 -10.01
C HIS A 266 -7.01 4.03 -10.04
N ASP A 267 -6.52 3.51 -11.16
CA ASP A 267 -5.19 2.89 -11.26
C ASP A 267 -4.05 3.85 -10.88
N SER A 268 -4.12 5.13 -11.25
CA SER A 268 -3.13 6.15 -10.86
C SER A 268 -3.02 6.34 -9.34
N TYR A 269 -4.07 6.01 -8.58
CA TYR A 269 -4.12 6.12 -7.12
C TYR A 269 -3.98 4.78 -6.40
N ARG A 270 -3.70 3.69 -7.11
CA ARG A 270 -3.65 2.33 -6.54
C ARG A 270 -2.74 2.25 -5.31
N HIS A 271 -1.65 2.99 -5.32
CA HIS A 271 -0.67 3.02 -4.23
C HIS A 271 -0.91 4.14 -3.20
N ASN A 272 -1.96 4.94 -3.37
CA ASN A 272 -2.32 6.02 -2.45
C ASN A 272 -3.85 6.16 -2.31
N VAL A 273 -4.45 5.14 -1.70
CA VAL A 273 -5.91 5.05 -1.52
C VAL A 273 -6.44 6.19 -0.65
N SER A 274 -5.65 6.65 0.34
CA SER A 274 -6.01 7.79 1.19
C SER A 274 -6.17 9.07 0.38
N ARG A 275 -5.20 9.36 -0.50
CA ARG A 275 -5.30 10.52 -1.40
C ARG A 275 -6.49 10.39 -2.34
N TYR A 276 -6.69 9.22 -2.95
CA TYR A 276 -7.86 8.97 -3.80
C TYR A 276 -9.16 9.34 -3.10
N MET A 277 -9.37 8.84 -1.88
CA MET A 277 -10.57 9.14 -1.10
C MET A 277 -10.70 10.63 -0.80
N ASN A 278 -9.61 11.31 -0.45
CA ASN A 278 -9.63 12.75 -0.16
C ASN A 278 -9.96 13.58 -1.41
N VAL A 279 -9.38 13.23 -2.56
CA VAL A 279 -9.70 13.88 -3.84
C VAL A 279 -11.16 13.65 -4.22
N VAL A 280 -11.65 12.40 -4.12
CA VAL A 280 -13.07 12.08 -4.38
C VAL A 280 -14.00 12.93 -3.50
N ARG A 281 -13.67 13.07 -2.21
CA ARG A 281 -14.45 13.88 -1.27
C ARG A 281 -14.42 15.38 -1.58
N SER A 282 -13.37 15.85 -2.23
CA SER A 282 -13.20 17.25 -2.65
C SER A 282 -13.95 17.60 -3.94
N ILE A 283 -14.50 16.61 -4.65
CA ILE A 283 -15.31 16.84 -5.87
C ILE A 283 -16.60 17.54 -5.49
N VAL A 284 -16.94 18.60 -6.19
CA VAL A 284 -18.18 19.35 -6.01
C VAL A 284 -19.30 18.75 -6.86
N VAL A 285 -20.50 18.65 -6.28
CA VAL A 285 -21.66 18.02 -6.90
C VAL A 285 -22.58 19.09 -7.50
N GLY A 286 -22.65 19.14 -8.84
CA GLY A 286 -23.59 20.04 -9.54
C GLY A 286 -23.09 21.49 -9.66
N GLU A 287 -21.80 21.71 -9.66
CA GLU A 287 -21.19 23.02 -9.87
C GLU A 287 -21.38 23.52 -11.32
N SER A 288 -21.63 24.81 -11.49
CA SER A 288 -21.63 25.46 -12.79
C SER A 288 -20.21 25.85 -13.21
N ASP A 289 -19.98 26.05 -14.51
CA ASP A 289 -18.66 26.44 -15.04
C ASP A 289 -18.19 27.79 -14.48
N VAL A 290 -19.12 28.73 -14.24
CA VAL A 290 -18.81 30.04 -13.64
C VAL A 290 -18.35 29.89 -12.21
N ALA A 291 -19.08 29.13 -11.39
CA ALA A 291 -18.72 28.86 -9.99
C ALA A 291 -17.40 28.10 -9.89
N SER A 292 -17.12 27.19 -10.81
CA SER A 292 -15.84 26.49 -10.89
C SER A 292 -14.67 27.44 -11.18
N HIS A 293 -14.88 28.44 -12.03
CA HIS A 293 -13.85 29.45 -12.35
C HIS A 293 -13.54 30.32 -11.13
N GLU A 294 -14.55 30.87 -10.47
CA GLU A 294 -14.40 31.68 -9.25
C GLU A 294 -13.71 30.89 -8.14
N ARG A 295 -14.09 29.62 -7.99
CA ARG A 295 -13.43 28.73 -7.02
C ARG A 295 -11.95 28.50 -7.33
N LYS A 296 -11.56 28.34 -8.62
CA LYS A 296 -10.15 28.20 -9.02
C LYS A 296 -9.32 29.43 -8.62
N GLU A 297 -9.85 30.65 -8.77
CA GLU A 297 -9.18 31.89 -8.35
C GLU A 297 -9.00 31.95 -6.82
N LEU A 298 -10.04 31.58 -6.06
CA LEU A 298 -9.96 31.49 -4.61
C LEU A 298 -8.92 30.45 -4.16
N LEU A 299 -8.91 29.29 -4.81
CA LEU A 299 -7.97 28.22 -4.52
C LEU A 299 -6.54 28.59 -4.87
N LEU A 300 -6.32 29.40 -5.91
CA LEU A 300 -5.01 29.93 -6.25
C LEU A 300 -4.45 30.78 -5.10
N ALA A 301 -5.25 31.67 -4.52
CA ALA A 301 -4.82 32.47 -3.38
C ALA A 301 -4.45 31.58 -2.17
N LYS A 302 -5.27 30.57 -1.87
CA LYS A 302 -5.02 29.59 -0.79
C LYS A 302 -3.81 28.68 -1.07
N LEU A 303 -3.50 28.41 -2.34
CA LEU A 303 -2.38 27.55 -2.73
C LEU A 303 -1.03 28.19 -2.36
N PHE A 304 -0.93 29.52 -2.45
CA PHE A 304 0.30 30.24 -2.11
C PHE A 304 0.50 30.46 -0.60
N GLU A 305 -0.48 30.12 0.22
CA GLU A 305 -0.34 30.12 1.67
C GLU A 305 0.04 28.70 2.16
N PRO A 306 1.24 28.49 2.76
CA PRO A 306 1.73 27.17 3.14
C PRO A 306 0.77 26.37 4.05
N THR A 307 0.00 27.06 4.91
CA THR A 307 -0.94 26.43 5.85
C THR A 307 -2.16 25.82 5.16
N THR A 308 -2.58 26.36 4.03
CA THR A 308 -3.76 25.94 3.26
C THR A 308 -3.41 25.29 1.93
N ALA A 309 -2.12 25.31 1.55
CA ALA A 309 -1.63 24.81 0.26
C ALA A 309 -2.01 23.35 -0.02
N ALA A 310 -1.88 22.47 0.98
CA ALA A 310 -2.21 21.04 0.84
C ALA A 310 -3.69 20.83 0.47
N GLU A 311 -4.59 21.51 1.16
CA GLU A 311 -6.03 21.40 0.91
C GLU A 311 -6.41 22.04 -0.42
N ALA A 312 -5.86 23.22 -0.72
CA ALA A 312 -6.12 23.92 -1.97
C ALA A 312 -5.64 23.12 -3.19
N ALA A 313 -4.44 22.53 -3.13
CA ALA A 313 -3.90 21.68 -4.19
C ALA A 313 -4.78 20.44 -4.42
N MET A 314 -5.27 19.81 -3.36
CA MET A 314 -6.15 18.65 -3.45
C MET A 314 -7.52 19.00 -4.06
N GLN A 315 -8.08 20.15 -3.71
CA GLN A 315 -9.31 20.64 -4.33
C GLN A 315 -9.12 20.99 -5.81
N LEU A 316 -7.97 21.56 -6.19
CA LEU A 316 -7.60 21.79 -7.59
C LEU A 316 -7.44 20.47 -8.36
N GLU A 317 -6.81 19.46 -7.76
CA GLU A 317 -6.71 18.11 -8.33
C GLU A 317 -8.10 17.47 -8.55
N ALA A 318 -9.05 17.70 -7.63
CA ALA A 318 -10.42 17.23 -7.76
C ALA A 318 -11.18 17.90 -8.93
N ILE A 319 -10.86 19.14 -9.28
CA ILE A 319 -11.38 19.80 -10.51
C ILE A 319 -10.87 19.08 -11.76
N GLY A 320 -9.61 18.66 -11.76
CA GLY A 320 -9.00 17.90 -12.86
C GLY A 320 -8.18 18.77 -13.81
N ALA A 321 -8.15 18.39 -15.09
CA ALA A 321 -7.28 19.00 -16.11
C ALA A 321 -7.41 20.53 -16.24
N GLU A 322 -8.59 21.07 -15.98
CA GLU A 322 -8.82 22.52 -16.02
C GLU A 322 -8.04 23.33 -14.98
N SER A 323 -7.58 22.69 -13.90
CA SER A 323 -6.79 23.32 -12.84
C SER A 323 -5.28 23.27 -13.08
N ILE A 324 -4.80 22.56 -14.09
CA ILE A 324 -3.36 22.43 -14.40
C ILE A 324 -2.66 23.81 -14.50
N PRO A 325 -3.20 24.82 -15.19
CA PRO A 325 -2.55 26.12 -15.27
C PRO A 325 -2.41 26.82 -13.90
N THR A 326 -3.39 26.61 -13.02
CA THR A 326 -3.38 27.15 -11.65
C THR A 326 -2.32 26.45 -10.79
N LEU A 327 -2.27 25.12 -10.85
CA LEU A 327 -1.27 24.32 -10.13
C LEU A 327 0.17 24.59 -10.61
N LYS A 328 0.38 24.82 -11.92
CA LYS A 328 1.69 25.19 -12.46
C LYS A 328 2.23 26.52 -11.89
N GLN A 329 1.36 27.47 -11.53
CA GLN A 329 1.80 28.67 -10.84
C GLN A 329 2.40 28.35 -9.46
N GLY A 330 1.86 27.36 -8.74
CA GLY A 330 2.40 26.93 -7.47
C GLY A 330 3.82 26.33 -7.56
N LEU A 331 4.22 25.77 -8.71
CA LEU A 331 5.59 25.29 -8.93
C LEU A 331 6.64 26.42 -8.88
N THR A 332 6.25 27.66 -9.15
CA THR A 332 7.15 28.83 -9.13
C THR A 332 7.36 29.43 -7.74
N SER A 333 6.66 28.94 -6.72
CA SER A 333 6.77 29.43 -5.34
C SER A 333 8.16 29.18 -4.77
N GLU A 334 8.65 30.09 -3.93
CA GLU A 334 9.88 29.89 -3.15
C GLU A 334 9.67 28.91 -1.99
N ASP A 335 8.43 28.76 -1.52
CA ASP A 335 8.10 27.85 -0.43
C ASP A 335 8.09 26.37 -0.90
N PRO A 336 8.83 25.47 -0.24
CA PRO A 336 8.90 24.08 -0.64
C PRO A 336 7.60 23.30 -0.43
N GLU A 337 6.75 23.66 0.54
CA GLU A 337 5.44 23.01 0.73
C GLU A 337 4.50 23.35 -0.42
N VAL A 338 4.41 24.61 -0.81
CA VAL A 338 3.58 25.06 -1.94
C VAL A 338 4.02 24.35 -3.23
N ARG A 339 5.34 24.32 -3.49
CA ARG A 339 5.86 23.58 -4.66
C ARG A 339 5.54 22.10 -4.60
N PHE A 340 5.69 21.50 -3.41
CA PHE A 340 5.45 20.07 -3.23
C PHE A 340 3.99 19.70 -3.48
N TYR A 341 3.04 20.37 -2.83
CA TYR A 341 1.62 20.02 -2.99
C TYR A 341 1.12 20.32 -4.40
N SER A 342 1.64 21.38 -5.03
CA SER A 342 1.34 21.66 -6.45
C SER A 342 1.89 20.58 -7.37
N ALA A 343 3.15 20.16 -7.18
CA ALA A 343 3.78 19.11 -7.98
C ALA A 343 3.10 17.74 -7.76
N GLU A 344 2.75 17.42 -6.51
CA GLU A 344 2.06 16.18 -6.19
C GLU A 344 0.70 16.09 -6.90
N SER A 345 -0.10 17.17 -6.86
CA SER A 345 -1.39 17.22 -7.56
C SER A 345 -1.24 17.16 -9.08
N LEU A 346 -0.24 17.84 -9.65
CA LEU A 346 0.09 17.74 -11.07
C LEU A 346 0.51 16.33 -11.48
N ALA A 347 1.24 15.60 -10.62
CA ALA A 347 1.64 14.22 -10.88
C ALA A 347 0.42 13.29 -11.01
N TYR A 348 -0.60 13.44 -10.15
CA TYR A 348 -1.85 12.68 -10.26
C TYR A 348 -2.76 13.13 -11.43
N LEU A 349 -2.44 14.27 -12.06
CA LEU A 349 -3.02 14.71 -13.31
C LEU A 349 -2.17 14.31 -14.54
N ASP A 350 -1.10 13.54 -14.32
CA ASP A 350 -0.11 13.08 -15.30
C ASP A 350 0.60 14.20 -16.06
N GLU A 351 0.81 15.35 -15.40
CA GLU A 351 1.44 16.52 -15.99
C GLU A 351 2.98 16.43 -15.88
N PRO A 352 3.72 16.47 -17.01
CA PRO A 352 5.16 16.23 -17.05
C PRO A 352 6.00 17.17 -16.18
N ASP A 353 5.57 18.41 -15.97
CA ASP A 353 6.29 19.42 -15.19
C ASP A 353 6.38 19.06 -13.69
N ALA A 354 5.55 18.13 -13.24
CA ALA A 354 5.56 17.63 -11.85
C ALA A 354 6.83 16.84 -11.52
N ALA A 355 7.31 16.03 -12.47
CA ALA A 355 8.36 15.06 -12.21
C ALA A 355 9.69 15.67 -11.75
N PRO A 356 10.28 16.68 -12.41
CA PRO A 356 11.52 17.30 -11.94
C PRO A 356 11.35 18.01 -10.60
N ALA A 357 10.19 18.64 -10.34
CA ALA A 357 9.92 19.29 -9.06
C ALA A 357 9.85 18.27 -7.92
N LEU A 358 9.17 17.14 -8.10
CA LEU A 358 9.09 16.07 -7.12
C LEU A 358 10.45 15.42 -6.86
N SER A 359 11.25 15.16 -7.90
CA SER A 359 12.60 14.62 -7.75
C SER A 359 13.49 15.54 -6.91
N GLN A 360 13.50 16.84 -7.21
CA GLN A 360 14.25 17.83 -6.45
C GLN A 360 13.83 17.91 -4.99
N LEU A 361 12.53 17.91 -4.72
CA LEU A 361 11.99 18.00 -3.36
C LEU A 361 12.24 16.71 -2.56
N ALA A 362 12.11 15.54 -3.18
CA ALA A 362 12.40 14.25 -2.55
C ALA A 362 13.88 14.10 -2.16
N SER A 363 14.81 14.65 -2.97
CA SER A 363 16.24 14.61 -2.66
C SER A 363 16.59 15.53 -1.50
N LYS A 364 15.97 16.71 -1.40
CA LYS A 364 16.30 17.74 -0.41
C LYS A 364 15.57 17.56 0.93
N HIS A 365 14.30 17.14 0.90
CA HIS A 365 13.41 17.13 2.08
C HIS A 365 12.93 15.72 2.41
N ILE A 366 13.29 15.22 3.59
CA ILE A 366 12.89 13.88 4.06
C ILE A 366 11.37 13.75 4.12
N ALA A 367 10.68 14.80 4.58
CA ALA A 367 9.23 14.81 4.73
C ALA A 367 8.46 14.54 3.43
N PHE A 368 9.01 14.92 2.29
CA PHE A 368 8.34 14.76 0.99
C PHE A 368 8.69 13.47 0.24
N ARG A 369 9.76 12.75 0.64
CA ARG A 369 10.26 11.56 -0.07
C ARG A 369 9.22 10.51 -0.36
N TRP A 370 8.49 10.12 0.70
CA TRP A 370 7.48 9.07 0.60
C TRP A 370 6.39 9.41 -0.42
N HIS A 371 5.79 10.58 -0.28
CA HIS A 371 4.69 11.03 -1.12
C HIS A 371 5.16 11.31 -2.56
N ALA A 372 6.33 11.93 -2.73
CA ALA A 372 6.92 12.17 -4.04
C ALA A 372 7.18 10.87 -4.81
N MET A 373 7.76 9.84 -4.16
CA MET A 373 7.98 8.53 -4.79
C MET A 373 6.67 7.86 -5.19
N THR A 374 5.64 8.00 -4.34
CA THR A 374 4.32 7.41 -4.61
C THR A 374 3.64 8.12 -5.78
N ALA A 375 3.73 9.45 -5.83
CA ALA A 375 3.17 10.24 -6.94
C ALA A 375 3.89 9.95 -8.26
N LEU A 376 5.23 9.94 -8.26
CA LEU A 376 6.04 9.59 -9.44
C LEU A 376 5.76 8.17 -9.94
N ALA A 377 5.51 7.22 -9.02
CA ALA A 377 5.12 5.86 -9.39
C ALA A 377 3.75 5.78 -10.07
N GLY A 378 2.84 6.69 -9.73
CA GLY A 378 1.48 6.77 -10.29
C GLY A 378 1.39 7.51 -11.62
N MET A 379 2.43 8.24 -12.05
CA MET A 379 2.46 8.92 -13.34
C MET A 379 2.72 7.95 -14.49
N ASP A 380 2.07 8.15 -15.62
CA ASP A 380 2.35 7.38 -16.86
C ASP A 380 3.41 8.08 -17.73
N HIS A 381 3.59 9.38 -17.58
CA HIS A 381 4.50 10.17 -18.40
C HIS A 381 5.98 9.75 -18.26
N VAL A 382 6.74 9.81 -19.38
CA VAL A 382 8.17 9.42 -19.43
C VAL A 382 9.06 10.25 -18.49
N ASN A 383 8.76 11.53 -18.27
CA ASN A 383 9.53 12.40 -17.37
C ASN A 383 9.61 11.84 -15.95
N ALA A 384 8.59 11.09 -15.51
CA ALA A 384 8.64 10.42 -14.22
C ALA A 384 9.68 9.31 -14.19
N LEU A 385 9.88 8.58 -15.29
CA LEU A 385 10.93 7.56 -15.38
C LEU A 385 12.32 8.20 -15.25
N ASP A 386 12.56 9.30 -15.95
CA ASP A 386 13.84 10.02 -15.92
C ASP A 386 14.12 10.57 -14.51
N ALA A 387 13.11 11.22 -13.90
CA ALA A 387 13.19 11.78 -12.56
C ALA A 387 13.47 10.70 -11.48
N ILE A 388 12.82 9.54 -11.57
CA ILE A 388 13.06 8.43 -10.64
C ILE A 388 14.44 7.81 -10.88
N THR A 389 14.89 7.70 -12.13
CA THR A 389 16.21 7.15 -12.48
C THR A 389 17.33 8.03 -11.92
N GLU A 390 17.19 9.35 -11.97
CA GLU A 390 18.13 10.27 -11.35
C GLU A 390 18.26 10.02 -9.83
N LEU A 391 17.14 9.76 -9.15
CA LEU A 391 17.11 9.51 -7.72
C LEU A 391 17.81 8.19 -7.29
N LEU A 392 18.10 7.27 -8.20
CA LEU A 392 18.95 6.10 -7.93
C LEU A 392 20.40 6.50 -7.59
N ASN A 393 20.82 7.71 -7.94
CA ASN A 393 22.14 8.25 -7.66
C ASN A 393 22.19 9.14 -6.41
N ALA A 394 21.09 9.24 -5.66
CA ALA A 394 21.06 10.05 -4.44
C ALA A 394 21.99 9.48 -3.36
N GLU A 395 22.56 10.36 -2.53
CA GLU A 395 23.39 9.95 -1.38
C GLU A 395 22.59 9.16 -0.34
N SER A 396 21.32 9.55 -0.14
CA SER A 396 20.41 8.92 0.80
C SER A 396 20.03 7.50 0.37
N ALA A 397 20.26 6.53 1.25
CA ALA A 397 19.85 5.15 1.04
C ALA A 397 18.33 5.01 0.87
N GLU A 398 17.56 5.73 1.70
CA GLU A 398 16.08 5.71 1.63
C GLU A 398 15.58 6.24 0.28
N THR A 399 16.21 7.29 -0.24
CA THR A 399 15.85 7.85 -1.55
C THR A 399 16.09 6.83 -2.66
N ARG A 400 17.28 6.16 -2.67
CA ARG A 400 17.60 5.13 -3.68
C ARG A 400 16.65 3.94 -3.62
N VAL A 401 16.36 3.44 -2.41
CA VAL A 401 15.42 2.32 -2.23
C VAL A 401 14.01 2.73 -2.64
N GLY A 402 13.61 3.96 -2.33
CA GLY A 402 12.34 4.53 -2.77
C GLY A 402 12.23 4.62 -4.29
N ALA A 403 13.26 5.12 -4.95
CA ALA A 403 13.34 5.22 -6.41
C ALA A 403 13.29 3.83 -7.07
N PHE A 404 14.03 2.85 -6.54
CA PHE A 404 13.93 1.46 -7.01
C PHE A 404 12.50 0.93 -6.91
N ARG A 405 11.83 1.15 -5.79
CA ARG A 405 10.43 0.71 -5.59
C ARG A 405 9.47 1.39 -6.56
N ALA A 406 9.63 2.68 -6.79
CA ALA A 406 8.81 3.42 -7.74
C ALA A 406 9.00 2.90 -9.18
N LEU A 407 10.25 2.64 -9.61
CA LEU A 407 10.55 2.04 -10.91
C LEU A 407 9.97 0.63 -11.04
N TRP A 408 10.19 -0.20 -10.01
CA TRP A 408 9.69 -1.57 -10.00
C TRP A 408 8.15 -1.62 -10.05
N THR A 409 7.48 -0.71 -9.36
CA THR A 409 6.02 -0.60 -9.36
C THR A 409 5.48 -0.20 -10.74
N ARG A 410 6.18 0.70 -11.43
CA ARG A 410 5.81 1.11 -12.80
C ARG A 410 6.02 -0.03 -13.80
N ASN A 411 7.17 -0.68 -13.76
CA ASN A 411 7.50 -1.78 -14.65
C ASN A 411 8.51 -2.75 -14.01
N PRO A 412 8.06 -3.88 -13.44
CA PRO A 412 8.94 -4.88 -12.85
C PRO A 412 9.95 -5.50 -13.82
N ASN A 413 9.68 -5.44 -15.12
CA ASN A 413 10.54 -5.99 -16.18
C ASN A 413 11.50 -4.94 -16.77
N SER A 414 11.53 -3.72 -16.21
CA SER A 414 12.46 -2.69 -16.66
C SER A 414 13.91 -3.16 -16.45
N PRO A 415 14.82 -2.97 -17.43
CA PRO A 415 16.24 -3.29 -17.28
C PRO A 415 16.89 -2.60 -16.07
N LEU A 416 16.39 -1.42 -15.65
CA LEU A 416 16.90 -0.66 -14.51
C LEU A 416 16.67 -1.35 -13.16
N VAL A 417 15.67 -2.21 -13.05
CA VAL A 417 15.28 -2.88 -11.82
C VAL A 417 15.18 -4.40 -11.97
N ASN A 418 15.47 -4.91 -13.16
CA ASN A 418 15.38 -6.33 -13.41
C ASN A 418 16.39 -7.07 -12.53
N GLY A 419 15.96 -8.20 -11.95
CA GLY A 419 16.74 -9.00 -11.04
C GLY A 419 16.66 -10.47 -11.37
N ARG A 420 17.52 -11.24 -10.71
CA ARG A 420 17.49 -12.71 -10.78
C ARG A 420 16.64 -13.26 -9.64
N LYS A 421 15.77 -14.20 -9.96
CA LYS A 421 15.06 -14.97 -8.96
C LYS A 421 15.90 -16.20 -8.61
N PHE A 422 16.22 -16.34 -7.35
CA PHE A 422 16.75 -17.56 -6.75
C PHE A 422 15.60 -18.40 -6.15
N SER A 423 15.90 -19.47 -5.42
CA SER A 423 14.85 -20.39 -4.94
C SER A 423 13.69 -19.70 -4.22
N ASP A 424 13.99 -18.89 -3.22
CA ASP A 424 13.00 -18.25 -2.35
C ASP A 424 13.11 -16.71 -2.29
N PHE A 425 14.06 -16.09 -3.01
CA PHE A 425 14.25 -14.63 -3.00
C PHE A 425 14.64 -14.05 -4.37
N HIS A 426 14.63 -12.73 -4.46
CA HIS A 426 15.06 -11.98 -5.63
C HIS A 426 16.34 -11.19 -5.28
N PHE A 427 17.27 -11.13 -6.22
CA PHE A 427 18.44 -10.28 -6.13
C PHE A 427 18.47 -9.33 -7.32
N HIS A 428 18.57 -8.04 -7.02
CA HIS A 428 18.62 -6.95 -7.98
C HIS A 428 19.97 -6.27 -7.91
N GLN A 429 20.54 -5.96 -9.06
CA GLN A 429 21.74 -5.16 -9.17
C GLN A 429 21.41 -3.90 -9.96
N VAL A 430 21.59 -2.74 -9.32
CA VAL A 430 21.18 -1.43 -9.83
C VAL A 430 22.42 -0.58 -10.00
N GLU A 431 22.59 -0.01 -11.18
CA GLU A 431 23.69 0.92 -11.44
C GLU A 431 23.48 2.23 -10.68
N THR A 432 24.54 2.74 -10.08
CA THR A 432 24.56 4.03 -9.39
C THR A 432 25.96 4.62 -9.39
N SER A 433 26.04 5.94 -9.44
CA SER A 433 27.28 6.71 -9.23
C SER A 433 27.56 6.99 -7.75
N ALA A 434 26.57 6.73 -6.86
CA ALA A 434 26.71 6.94 -5.42
C ALA A 434 27.48 5.79 -4.75
N TYR A 435 27.88 5.99 -3.48
CA TYR A 435 28.60 4.96 -2.71
C TYR A 435 27.81 3.63 -2.65
N PRO A 436 28.47 2.48 -2.85
CA PRO A 436 27.83 1.18 -2.91
C PRO A 436 26.98 0.87 -1.66
N LEU A 437 25.80 0.31 -1.90
CA LEU A 437 24.81 0.03 -0.86
C LEU A 437 24.10 -1.29 -1.14
N ILE A 438 23.90 -2.10 -0.11
CA ILE A 438 23.05 -3.29 -0.15
C ILE A 438 21.87 -3.06 0.75
N HIS A 439 20.69 -3.17 0.17
CA HIS A 439 19.42 -3.13 0.89
C HIS A 439 18.83 -4.54 1.04
N ILE A 440 18.50 -4.92 2.25
CA ILE A 440 17.80 -6.17 2.61
C ILE A 440 16.35 -5.82 2.90
N ALA A 441 15.42 -6.39 2.14
CA ALA A 441 14.00 -6.13 2.31
C ALA A 441 13.42 -6.87 3.53
N MET A 442 12.49 -6.21 4.21
CA MET A 442 11.76 -6.74 5.37
C MET A 442 10.24 -6.73 5.15
N SER A 443 9.77 -6.58 3.91
CA SER A 443 8.34 -6.55 3.61
C SER A 443 8.04 -6.92 2.17
N LYS A 444 6.83 -7.33 1.94
CA LYS A 444 6.19 -7.73 0.67
C LYS A 444 6.81 -8.92 -0.02
N ARG A 445 8.12 -9.03 -0.12
CA ARG A 445 8.79 -10.20 -0.69
C ARG A 445 10.25 -10.29 -0.21
N PRO A 446 10.80 -11.48 -0.10
CA PRO A 446 12.23 -11.67 0.11
C PRO A 446 13.00 -11.13 -1.09
N GLU A 447 13.76 -10.04 -0.88
CA GLU A 447 14.60 -9.48 -1.93
C GLU A 447 15.79 -8.72 -1.37
N MET A 448 16.82 -8.63 -2.16
CA MET A 448 18.03 -7.85 -1.92
C MET A 448 18.31 -6.96 -3.10
N ILE A 449 18.67 -5.72 -2.84
CA ILE A 449 19.01 -4.74 -3.86
C ILE A 449 20.44 -4.27 -3.62
N ALA A 450 21.32 -4.55 -4.55
CA ALA A 450 22.69 -4.05 -4.57
C ALA A 450 22.76 -2.83 -5.49
N PHE A 451 23.01 -1.67 -4.92
CA PHE A 451 23.27 -0.44 -5.66
C PHE A 451 24.79 -0.32 -5.87
N GLY A 452 25.22 -0.45 -7.12
CA GLY A 452 26.62 -0.47 -7.56
C GLY A 452 27.02 -1.80 -8.18
N ASN A 453 27.82 -1.74 -9.23
CA ASN A 453 28.25 -2.93 -9.98
C ASN A 453 29.53 -3.55 -9.41
N ASP A 454 30.29 -2.82 -8.60
CA ASP A 454 31.63 -3.18 -8.11
C ASP A 454 31.60 -3.49 -6.59
N ILE A 455 30.67 -4.35 -6.17
CA ILE A 455 30.59 -4.79 -4.79
C ILE A 455 31.34 -6.12 -4.63
N HIS A 456 32.39 -6.09 -3.80
CA HIS A 456 33.26 -7.22 -3.54
C HIS A 456 33.22 -7.70 -2.09
N VAL A 457 33.38 -9.00 -1.94
CA VAL A 457 33.45 -9.72 -0.65
C VAL A 457 34.87 -10.22 -0.45
N THR A 458 35.53 -9.79 0.62
CA THR A 458 36.94 -10.12 0.89
C THR A 458 37.10 -10.62 2.33
N PRO A 459 36.56 -11.84 2.67
CA PRO A 459 36.74 -12.38 3.99
C PRO A 459 38.20 -12.70 4.28
N THR A 460 38.66 -12.35 5.48
CA THR A 460 40.06 -12.61 5.90
C THR A 460 40.31 -14.08 6.18
N ASP A 461 39.32 -14.82 6.68
CA ASP A 461 39.38 -16.24 6.98
C ASP A 461 38.13 -16.96 6.43
N HIS A 462 37.10 -17.06 7.24
CA HIS A 462 35.84 -17.69 6.83
C HIS A 462 34.66 -16.87 7.33
N VAL A 463 33.55 -16.97 6.59
CA VAL A 463 32.27 -16.34 6.94
C VAL A 463 31.17 -17.39 6.89
N PHE A 464 30.27 -17.36 7.85
CA PHE A 464 29.11 -18.22 7.87
C PHE A 464 27.94 -17.55 7.16
N ALA A 465 27.25 -18.35 6.34
CA ALA A 465 25.95 -18.04 5.78
C ALA A 465 24.94 -19.01 6.40
N GLY A 466 24.22 -18.56 7.42
CA GLY A 466 23.43 -19.45 8.25
C GLY A 466 24.27 -20.39 9.13
N LYS A 467 23.74 -21.58 9.38
CA LYS A 467 24.37 -22.59 10.25
C LYS A 467 25.15 -23.65 9.49
N GLU A 468 24.80 -23.89 8.23
CA GLU A 468 25.29 -25.02 7.45
C GLU A 468 26.27 -24.61 6.36
N ILE A 469 26.32 -23.32 5.98
CA ILE A 469 27.12 -22.82 4.86
C ILE A 469 28.32 -22.04 5.36
N ILE A 470 29.50 -22.41 4.87
CA ILE A 470 30.77 -21.75 5.17
C ILE A 470 31.39 -21.24 3.87
N ILE A 471 31.81 -19.97 3.88
CA ILE A 471 32.51 -19.31 2.79
C ILE A 471 33.95 -19.11 3.21
N LYS A 472 34.90 -19.69 2.49
CA LYS A 472 36.36 -19.59 2.74
C LYS A 472 37.08 -18.89 1.60
N ASN A 473 38.05 -18.06 1.95
CA ASN A 473 38.94 -17.46 0.97
C ASN A 473 40.01 -18.50 0.56
N LYS A 474 40.07 -18.80 -0.74
CA LYS A 474 41.09 -19.70 -1.33
C LYS A 474 42.36 -18.97 -1.78
N GLY A 475 42.37 -17.65 -1.73
CA GLY A 475 43.36 -16.83 -2.40
C GLY A 475 43.06 -16.66 -3.90
N ASN A 476 43.89 -15.88 -4.57
CA ASN A 476 43.78 -15.58 -6.01
C ASN A 476 42.39 -15.05 -6.45
N GLY A 477 41.67 -14.35 -5.56
CA GLY A 477 40.36 -13.80 -5.88
C GLY A 477 39.25 -14.85 -6.00
N GLN A 478 39.47 -16.05 -5.44
CA GLN A 478 38.47 -17.13 -5.43
C GLN A 478 37.97 -17.44 -4.02
N LEU A 479 36.68 -17.69 -3.91
CA LEU A 479 36.02 -18.12 -2.69
C LEU A 479 35.47 -19.55 -2.86
N GLN A 480 35.58 -20.35 -1.83
CA GLN A 480 34.92 -21.65 -1.73
C GLN A 480 33.72 -21.58 -0.81
N ILE A 481 32.58 -21.99 -1.33
CA ILE A 481 31.32 -22.12 -0.59
C ILE A 481 31.08 -23.61 -0.34
N SER A 482 30.87 -23.99 0.90
CA SER A 482 30.65 -25.38 1.32
C SER A 482 29.43 -25.45 2.22
N ARG A 483 28.52 -26.37 1.93
CA ARG A 483 27.39 -26.68 2.81
C ARG A 483 27.56 -28.04 3.43
N PHE A 484 27.48 -28.09 4.75
CA PHE A 484 27.53 -29.29 5.57
C PHE A 484 26.20 -29.47 6.30
N SER A 485 25.43 -30.49 5.95
CA SER A 485 24.15 -30.77 6.56
C SER A 485 24.14 -32.20 7.12
N PRO A 486 23.65 -32.43 8.34
CA PRO A 486 23.62 -33.78 8.96
C PRO A 486 22.80 -34.81 8.16
N ASN A 487 21.86 -34.35 7.35
CA ASN A 487 20.88 -35.20 6.65
C ASN A 487 21.01 -35.21 5.12
N MET A 488 21.98 -34.50 4.58
CA MET A 488 22.20 -34.37 3.11
C MET A 488 23.69 -34.54 2.78
N ALA A 489 23.98 -34.88 1.55
CA ALA A 489 25.36 -34.91 1.05
C ALA A 489 25.96 -33.50 1.05
N ASP A 490 27.23 -33.41 1.39
CA ASP A 490 27.97 -32.14 1.33
C ASP A 490 27.95 -31.57 -0.09
N ARG A 491 27.73 -30.25 -0.18
CA ARG A 491 27.76 -29.52 -1.45
C ARG A 491 28.84 -28.48 -1.45
N TYR A 492 29.42 -28.28 -2.63
CA TYR A 492 30.53 -27.35 -2.83
C TYR A 492 30.28 -26.50 -4.09
N ALA A 493 30.57 -25.22 -3.97
CA ALA A 493 30.59 -24.28 -5.09
C ALA A 493 31.83 -23.39 -5.00
N THR A 494 32.22 -22.79 -6.11
CA THR A 494 33.30 -21.79 -6.15
C THR A 494 32.77 -20.51 -6.74
N SER A 495 33.28 -19.38 -6.26
CA SER A 495 32.85 -18.05 -6.67
C SER A 495 34.03 -17.13 -6.83
N THR A 496 33.88 -16.06 -7.60
CA THR A 496 34.73 -14.88 -7.54
C THR A 496 34.42 -14.08 -6.25
N THR A 497 35.15 -12.99 -6.02
CA THR A 497 34.86 -12.06 -4.93
C THR A 497 33.66 -11.15 -5.19
N SER A 498 33.08 -11.15 -6.41
CA SER A 498 31.90 -10.37 -6.72
C SER A 498 30.69 -10.82 -5.88
N LEU A 499 29.98 -9.88 -5.25
CA LEU A 499 28.81 -10.18 -4.44
C LEU A 499 27.76 -10.99 -5.21
N ALA A 500 27.52 -10.64 -6.47
CA ALA A 500 26.52 -11.34 -7.31
C ALA A 500 26.90 -12.81 -7.53
N ASP A 501 28.19 -13.10 -7.74
CA ASP A 501 28.70 -14.46 -7.90
C ASP A 501 28.63 -15.24 -6.59
N VAL A 502 28.95 -14.60 -5.46
CA VAL A 502 28.85 -15.21 -4.12
C VAL A 502 27.40 -15.59 -3.81
N ILE A 503 26.43 -14.70 -4.02
CA ILE A 503 25.00 -14.99 -3.81
C ILE A 503 24.54 -16.15 -4.70
N ARG A 504 24.97 -16.17 -5.96
CA ARG A 504 24.68 -17.28 -6.86
C ARG A 504 25.24 -18.60 -6.33
N ALA A 505 26.51 -18.63 -5.92
CA ALA A 505 27.16 -19.83 -5.42
C ALA A 505 26.55 -20.33 -4.09
N VAL A 506 26.10 -19.43 -3.22
CA VAL A 506 25.32 -19.78 -2.01
C VAL A 506 24.00 -20.42 -2.41
N SER A 507 23.29 -19.91 -3.43
CA SER A 507 22.05 -20.52 -3.93
C SER A 507 22.29 -21.88 -4.63
N GLU A 508 23.43 -22.08 -5.29
CA GLU A 508 23.82 -23.38 -5.92
C GLU A 508 24.01 -24.50 -4.89
N VAL A 509 24.39 -24.16 -3.66
CA VAL A 509 24.44 -25.12 -2.54
C VAL A 509 23.14 -25.15 -1.72
N ASP A 510 22.01 -24.76 -2.31
CA ASP A 510 20.67 -24.65 -1.69
C ASP A 510 20.60 -23.66 -0.51
N GLY A 511 21.41 -22.63 -0.49
CA GLY A 511 21.26 -21.52 0.45
C GLY A 511 19.97 -20.73 0.16
N ASN A 512 19.29 -20.31 1.22
CA ASN A 512 18.05 -19.58 1.18
C ASN A 512 18.23 -18.08 1.53
N TYR A 513 17.14 -17.32 1.56
CA TYR A 513 17.18 -15.89 1.91
C TYR A 513 17.80 -15.62 3.28
N SER A 514 17.44 -16.44 4.29
CA SER A 514 18.00 -16.30 5.65
C SER A 514 19.52 -16.47 5.68
N ASP A 515 20.03 -17.44 4.92
CA ASP A 515 21.47 -17.71 4.85
C ASP A 515 22.24 -16.53 4.23
N VAL A 516 21.68 -15.95 3.16
CA VAL A 516 22.30 -14.78 2.51
C VAL A 516 22.23 -13.54 3.40
N VAL A 517 21.13 -13.32 4.14
CA VAL A 517 21.03 -12.23 5.12
C VAL A 517 22.07 -12.38 6.23
N ASP A 518 22.23 -13.59 6.79
CA ASP A 518 23.27 -13.87 7.79
C ASP A 518 24.68 -13.64 7.26
N MET A 519 24.95 -14.09 6.04
CA MET A 519 26.21 -13.82 5.36
C MET A 519 26.49 -12.32 5.30
N LEU A 520 25.54 -11.53 4.83
CA LEU A 520 25.70 -10.07 4.70
C LEU A 520 25.89 -9.40 6.07
N GLN A 521 25.19 -9.85 7.10
CA GLN A 521 25.39 -9.36 8.47
C GLN A 521 26.77 -9.74 9.02
N SER A 522 27.25 -10.93 8.72
CA SER A 522 28.58 -11.40 9.12
C SER A 522 29.69 -10.63 8.41
N LEU A 523 29.54 -10.42 7.10
CA LEU A 523 30.45 -9.61 6.28
C LEU A 523 30.52 -8.15 6.75
N LYS A 524 29.36 -7.57 7.11
CA LYS A 524 29.28 -6.23 7.69
C LYS A 524 30.03 -6.15 9.02
N LYS A 525 29.88 -7.15 9.91
CA LYS A 525 30.56 -7.19 11.22
C LYS A 525 32.07 -7.32 11.10
N SER A 526 32.55 -8.05 10.10
CA SER A 526 33.98 -8.28 9.85
C SER A 526 34.62 -7.24 8.93
N ASP A 527 33.88 -6.23 8.50
CA ASP A 527 34.31 -5.22 7.52
C ASP A 527 34.88 -5.85 6.21
N ALA A 528 34.29 -6.99 5.83
CA ALA A 528 34.72 -7.80 4.69
C ALA A 528 33.93 -7.53 3.40
N ILE A 529 33.25 -6.39 3.32
CA ILE A 529 32.47 -5.97 2.16
C ILE A 529 32.64 -4.46 1.93
N ASN A 530 32.86 -4.06 0.69
CA ASN A 530 33.08 -2.65 0.30
C ASN A 530 31.79 -1.85 0.07
N ALA A 531 30.70 -2.21 0.72
CA ALA A 531 29.39 -1.57 0.59
C ALA A 531 28.71 -1.39 1.96
N ARG A 532 27.86 -0.39 2.08
CA ARG A 532 26.99 -0.25 3.26
C ARG A 532 25.88 -1.30 3.21
N VAL A 533 25.71 -2.07 4.28
CA VAL A 533 24.60 -3.04 4.39
C VAL A 533 23.53 -2.47 5.32
N LEU A 534 22.34 -2.27 4.79
CA LEU A 534 21.19 -1.71 5.51
C LEU A 534 19.98 -2.62 5.37
N VAL A 535 19.25 -2.77 6.46
CA VAL A 535 18.03 -3.56 6.55
C VAL A 535 16.85 -2.61 6.64
N GLY A 536 15.84 -2.79 5.78
CA GLY A 536 14.61 -2.01 5.80
C GLY A 536 14.80 -0.50 5.55
N ALA A 537 15.86 -0.11 4.85
CA ALA A 537 16.14 1.30 4.54
C ALA A 537 15.16 1.83 3.49
N ARG A 538 14.01 2.27 3.94
CA ARG A 538 12.93 2.79 3.08
C ARG A 538 12.51 4.17 3.56
N PRO A 539 12.05 5.05 2.65
CA PRO A 539 11.39 6.28 3.08
C PRO A 539 10.21 5.97 4.02
N ARG A 540 9.93 6.85 4.95
CA ARG A 540 8.82 6.71 5.90
C ARG A 540 7.78 7.80 5.66
N PRO A 541 6.47 7.51 5.76
CA PRO A 541 5.41 8.49 5.46
C PRO A 541 5.24 9.57 6.52
N VAL A 542 5.99 9.50 7.62
CA VAL A 542 5.64 10.10 8.92
C VAL A 542 6.48 11.32 9.26
N TRP A 543 7.29 11.80 8.34
CA TRP A 543 8.09 12.99 8.58
C TRP A 543 7.24 14.24 8.35
N ASN A 544 6.96 15.00 9.40
CA ASN A 544 6.34 16.31 9.27
C ASN A 544 7.37 17.33 8.76
N PHE A 545 6.96 18.17 7.82
CA PHE A 545 7.78 19.29 7.38
C PHE A 545 7.81 20.38 8.44
N ASN A 546 9.00 20.70 8.96
CA ASN A 546 9.19 21.77 9.94
C ASN A 546 9.50 23.08 9.22
N ARG A 547 8.58 24.05 9.30
CA ARG A 547 8.68 25.39 8.71
C ARG A 547 9.70 26.28 9.43
N GLY A 548 10.89 25.92 9.57
CA GLY A 548 11.91 26.73 10.26
C GLY A 548 13.22 26.02 10.49
N ASP A 549 13.27 24.73 10.17
CA ASP A 549 14.47 23.95 10.36
C ASP A 549 14.79 23.13 9.10
N SER A 550 15.79 23.57 8.37
CA SER A 550 16.29 22.87 7.17
C SER A 550 17.09 21.60 7.51
N SER A 551 17.28 21.32 8.78
CA SER A 551 18.10 20.22 9.31
C SER A 551 17.31 19.18 10.12
N SER A 552 15.97 19.17 10.11
CA SER A 552 15.17 18.30 10.96
C SER A 552 15.38 16.81 10.66
N THR A 553 16.31 16.23 11.37
CA THR A 553 16.57 14.78 11.45
C THR A 553 15.73 14.07 12.52
N ASP A 554 14.94 14.82 13.32
CA ASP A 554 14.42 14.33 14.60
C ASP A 554 12.89 14.29 14.74
N GLY A 555 12.14 14.13 13.66
CA GLY A 555 10.72 13.76 13.78
C GLY A 555 10.60 12.32 14.25
N GLN A 556 10.00 12.04 15.41
CA GLN A 556 9.64 10.67 15.76
C GLN A 556 8.53 10.18 14.80
N PRO A 557 8.63 8.95 14.27
CA PRO A 557 7.58 8.40 13.43
C PRO A 557 6.29 8.29 14.25
N GLU A 558 5.19 8.82 13.71
CA GLU A 558 3.86 8.58 14.28
C GLU A 558 3.58 7.08 14.36
N SER A 559 2.86 6.65 15.36
CA SER A 559 2.42 5.27 15.48
C SER A 559 1.51 4.90 14.31
N PHE A 560 1.64 3.66 13.83
CA PHE A 560 0.77 3.12 12.80
C PHE A 560 -0.70 3.19 13.24
N ASP A 561 -1.51 3.92 12.48
CA ASP A 561 -2.96 4.00 12.69
C ASP A 561 -3.69 3.07 11.71
N ILE A 562 -4.39 2.07 12.27
CA ILE A 562 -5.22 1.14 11.47
C ILE A 562 -6.36 1.86 10.74
N THR A 563 -6.77 3.02 11.24
CA THR A 563 -7.90 3.78 10.70
C THR A 563 -7.51 4.69 9.54
N ASN A 564 -6.23 5.00 9.41
CA ASN A 564 -5.71 5.88 8.37
C ASN A 564 -4.73 5.13 7.45
N PRO A 565 -5.15 4.76 6.24
CA PRO A 565 -4.29 4.05 5.31
C PRO A 565 -3.19 4.97 4.79
N ILE A 566 -1.96 4.50 4.89
CA ILE A 566 -0.78 5.15 4.30
C ILE A 566 -0.51 4.58 2.91
N PRO A 567 0.21 5.30 2.04
CA PRO A 567 0.61 4.80 0.74
C PRO A 567 1.29 3.43 0.79
N GLU A 568 0.94 2.53 -0.11
CA GLU A 568 1.28 1.10 0.03
C GLU A 568 2.66 0.71 -0.50
N LEU A 569 3.32 1.55 -1.33
CA LEU A 569 4.64 1.25 -1.90
C LEU A 569 5.66 0.77 -0.86
N TYR A 570 5.53 1.23 0.37
CA TYR A 570 6.53 1.09 1.40
C TYR A 570 6.00 0.54 2.74
N PHE A 571 4.80 0.06 2.78
CA PHE A 571 4.16 -0.32 4.02
C PHE A 571 5.00 -1.30 4.85
N ASP A 572 5.39 -0.91 6.06
CA ASP A 572 6.13 -1.70 7.04
C ASP A 572 5.52 -1.57 8.44
N ARG A 573 5.37 -2.70 9.10
CA ARG A 573 4.70 -2.80 10.39
C ARG A 573 5.59 -2.99 11.59
N LEU A 574 6.87 -3.09 11.42
CA LEU A 574 7.79 -3.41 12.51
C LEU A 574 7.93 -2.31 13.57
N ALA A 575 7.14 -1.23 13.48
CA ALA A 575 7.15 -0.10 14.41
C ALA A 575 6.05 -0.17 15.49
N GLU A 576 5.28 -1.26 15.64
CA GLU A 576 4.43 -1.42 16.82
C GLU A 576 5.33 -1.59 18.05
N THR A 577 5.26 -0.64 18.98
CA THR A 577 5.98 -0.71 20.26
C THR A 577 5.49 -1.91 21.07
N GLU A 578 6.42 -2.60 21.76
CA GLU A 578 6.13 -3.78 22.62
C GLU A 578 4.98 -3.55 23.62
N ALA A 579 4.74 -2.30 24.03
CA ALA A 579 3.68 -1.91 24.95
C ALA A 579 2.25 -2.11 24.40
N GLU A 580 2.02 -1.91 23.08
CA GLU A 580 0.71 -2.16 22.46
C GLU A 580 0.46 -3.65 22.24
N THR A 581 1.51 -4.40 21.96
CA THR A 581 1.44 -5.86 21.81
C THR A 581 1.03 -6.54 23.11
N VAL A 582 1.51 -6.07 24.26
CA VAL A 582 1.16 -6.60 25.59
C VAL A 582 -0.29 -6.27 25.97
N LYS A 583 -0.78 -5.06 25.71
CA LYS A 583 -2.18 -4.66 25.97
C LYS A 583 -3.17 -5.47 25.13
N ARG A 584 -2.88 -5.70 23.84
CA ARG A 584 -3.73 -6.50 22.94
C ARG A 584 -3.78 -7.99 23.32
N ASN A 585 -2.68 -8.54 23.81
CA ASN A 585 -2.63 -9.95 24.21
C ASN A 585 -3.47 -10.25 25.47
N HIS A 586 -3.60 -9.32 26.41
CA HIS A 586 -4.47 -9.47 27.59
C HIS A 586 -5.96 -9.44 27.26
N THR A 587 -6.39 -8.56 26.35
CA THR A 587 -7.79 -8.46 25.93
C THR A 587 -8.24 -9.67 25.12
N ARG A 588 -7.31 -10.46 24.59
CA ARG A 588 -7.56 -11.54 23.64
C ARG A 588 -7.63 -12.93 24.28
N ALA A 589 -6.95 -13.16 25.40
CA ALA A 589 -7.02 -14.42 26.13
C ALA A 589 -8.45 -14.74 26.61
N ASP A 590 -9.26 -13.69 26.81
CA ASP A 590 -10.66 -13.79 27.27
C ASP A 590 -11.68 -13.97 26.14
N ALA A 591 -11.25 -13.84 24.86
CA ALA A 591 -12.20 -13.64 23.74
C ALA A 591 -12.39 -14.85 22.80
N VAL A 592 -11.69 -15.98 23.01
CA VAL A 592 -11.65 -17.09 22.01
C VAL A 592 -12.63 -18.24 22.29
N ASN A 593 -13.76 -18.01 22.94
CA ASN A 593 -14.76 -19.07 23.18
C ASN A 593 -16.04 -18.79 22.40
N SER A 594 -16.17 -19.21 21.16
CA SER A 594 -17.43 -19.75 20.62
C SER A 594 -17.49 -19.92 19.09
N GLU A 595 -18.11 -21.02 18.74
CA GLU A 595 -18.93 -21.38 17.58
C GLU A 595 -18.29 -21.67 16.23
N ARG A 596 -18.39 -22.94 15.88
CA ARG A 596 -18.17 -23.59 14.57
C ARG A 596 -19.26 -23.17 13.61
N THR A 597 -18.92 -22.77 12.41
CA THR A 597 -19.79 -22.92 11.24
C THR A 597 -19.04 -23.73 10.18
N ASN A 598 -19.69 -24.81 9.75
CA ASN A 598 -19.24 -25.71 8.69
C ASN A 598 -19.32 -25.01 7.34
N GLU A 599 -18.20 -24.84 6.68
CA GLU A 599 -18.16 -24.64 5.24
C GLU A 599 -17.05 -25.52 4.66
N SER A 600 -17.46 -26.50 3.88
CA SER A 600 -16.61 -27.38 3.11
C SER A 600 -16.16 -26.65 1.83
N GLU A 601 -14.93 -26.15 1.78
CA GLU A 601 -14.27 -25.79 0.53
C GLU A 601 -13.05 -26.69 0.31
N GLN A 602 -12.97 -27.24 -0.88
CA GLN A 602 -11.89 -28.10 -1.35
C GLN A 602 -10.53 -27.43 -1.18
N SER A 603 -9.63 -28.04 -0.42
CA SER A 603 -8.25 -27.62 -0.24
C SER A 603 -7.31 -28.57 -0.95
N ASP A 604 -6.98 -28.27 -2.18
CA ASP A 604 -5.89 -28.94 -2.88
C ASP A 604 -4.53 -28.44 -2.35
N GLY A 605 -3.68 -29.35 -1.95
CA GLY A 605 -2.25 -29.08 -1.76
C GLY A 605 -1.69 -28.88 -0.36
N PHE A 606 -2.51 -28.79 0.70
CA PHE A 606 -2.00 -28.59 2.06
C PHE A 606 -1.21 -29.79 2.58
N PHE A 607 -1.74 -31.00 2.38
CA PHE A 607 -1.16 -32.22 2.97
C PHE A 607 -0.08 -32.89 2.13
N ASP A 608 -0.01 -32.64 0.83
CA ASP A 608 1.12 -33.11 0.02
C ASP A 608 2.44 -32.48 0.48
N ARG A 609 2.40 -31.23 0.95
CA ARG A 609 3.57 -30.59 1.57
C ARG A 609 3.88 -31.10 2.97
N VAL A 610 2.87 -31.44 3.78
CA VAL A 610 3.10 -32.05 5.10
C VAL A 610 3.86 -33.37 4.97
N LYS A 611 3.48 -34.22 4.02
CA LYS A 611 4.15 -35.52 3.74
C LYS A 611 5.60 -35.34 3.29
N SER A 612 5.92 -34.27 2.56
CA SER A 612 7.29 -34.01 2.12
C SER A 612 8.22 -33.52 3.24
N PHE A 613 7.67 -32.89 4.32
CA PHE A 613 8.45 -32.36 5.44
C PHE A 613 8.61 -33.29 6.63
N VAL A 614 7.77 -34.33 6.75
CA VAL A 614 7.81 -35.30 7.84
C VAL A 614 7.82 -36.71 7.27
N PRO A 615 8.98 -37.29 6.93
CA PRO A 615 9.06 -38.64 6.44
C PRO A 615 8.60 -39.64 7.51
N GLY A 616 7.55 -40.41 7.24
CA GLY A 616 7.05 -41.46 8.13
C GLY A 616 5.62 -41.29 8.67
N ILE A 617 4.81 -40.36 8.10
CA ILE A 617 3.36 -40.31 8.29
C ILE A 617 2.64 -40.79 7.01
#